data_32f969e500591068f006b0ac0ebe4e68
#
_entry.id   32f969e500591068f006b0ac0ebe4e68
#
_cell.length_a   1.000
_cell.length_b   1.000
_cell.length_c   1.000
_cell.angle_alpha   90.00
_cell.angle_beta   90.00
_cell.angle_gamma   90.00
#
_symmetry.space_group_name_H-M   'P 1'
#
loop_
_entity.id
_entity.type
_entity.pdbx_description
1 polymer ?
#
loop_
_entity_poly.entity_id
_entity_poly.type
_entity_poly.pdbx_seq_one_letter_code
_entity_poly.pdbx_strand_id
1 'polypeptide(L)'
;MDSFNDFKTLFDDPESYNFLAVDIPDENRKCGLFLPGYMSYAYPKEKKKLTEYLGIEESENKEVANIEILVSNKVENEKLIDKERALASKSADRSALLKTTMYFPKNTREIFMSDSNNRFPQEVIKSHTEWLQNHYTPTYVDFYRNSKGVVDWKYSESKPLNKFPITPKDEKEAPAQVFEFPIKDVPNFTYVIGVDPYNNNESNDKVVSLGSICVYKRMLSPLDEFKDEIVCSWAGRYKEIKDFHELVLMIAEYYNAVGSVLPEASEGTLIQYFNFKRKGHYLADSFDIQRDINKFTKASARKGLPPSVPNQRHYMNLMVEEANQEVFYVDGEGLECMTYGVTKIRDIMLLTEMSNYKGKVAGNGVHDGNFDRIISYGCALTLAKHFDTKYPILNTQIKKQEVDNQLFKQIKTIIKTPFGTFGGGKTNSNIFGTEKGKSNLPRWMR
;
A
#
# COMPACT_ATOMS: atom_id res chain seq x y z
N MET A 1 5.48 23.98 11.77
CA MET A 1 6.74 23.26 11.52
C MET A 1 6.75 22.06 12.41
N ASP A 2 6.98 20.90 11.87
CA ASP A 2 7.06 19.67 12.64
C ASP A 2 8.51 19.53 13.10
N SER A 3 8.80 19.88 14.35
CA SER A 3 10.16 19.95 14.93
C SER A 3 10.99 18.67 14.73
N PHE A 4 10.33 17.54 14.55
CA PHE A 4 10.97 16.25 14.29
C PHE A 4 11.52 16.13 12.87
N ASN A 5 10.76 16.58 11.87
CA ASN A 5 11.21 16.58 10.47
C ASN A 5 12.31 17.63 10.24
N ASP A 6 12.22 18.79 10.90
CA ASP A 6 13.26 19.82 10.85
C ASP A 6 14.57 19.27 11.43
N PHE A 7 14.51 18.56 12.57
CA PHE A 7 15.68 17.93 13.17
C PHE A 7 16.27 16.83 12.30
N LYS A 8 15.43 16.00 11.66
CA LYS A 8 15.89 14.96 10.73
C LYS A 8 16.64 15.57 9.55
N THR A 9 16.11 16.63 8.96
CA THR A 9 16.77 17.32 7.83
C THR A 9 18.13 17.88 8.23
N LEU A 10 18.21 18.49 9.41
CA LEU A 10 19.47 19.02 9.95
C LEU A 10 20.48 17.91 10.27
N PHE A 11 20.00 16.75 10.71
CA PHE A 11 20.85 15.59 10.99
C PHE A 11 21.37 14.93 9.70
N ASP A 12 20.52 14.80 8.68
CA ASP A 12 20.87 14.15 7.42
C ASP A 12 21.77 15.01 6.51
N ASP A 13 21.70 16.37 6.62
CA ASP A 13 22.51 17.32 5.86
C ASP A 13 23.01 18.47 6.79
N PRO A 14 23.91 18.15 7.75
CA PRO A 14 24.39 19.14 8.70
C PRO A 14 25.23 20.24 8.08
N GLU A 15 25.98 19.98 6.99
CA GLU A 15 26.87 20.94 6.35
C GLU A 15 26.10 22.12 5.75
N SER A 16 24.91 21.89 5.19
CA SER A 16 24.04 22.95 4.66
C SER A 16 23.52 23.92 5.74
N TYR A 17 23.62 23.53 7.02
CA TYR A 17 23.21 24.31 8.17
C TYR A 17 24.40 24.79 9.04
N ASN A 18 25.64 24.69 8.53
CA ASN A 18 26.90 25.02 9.21
C ASN A 18 27.13 24.19 10.49
N PHE A 19 26.69 22.96 10.55
CA PHE A 19 27.02 22.01 11.61
C PHE A 19 28.12 21.04 11.17
N LEU A 20 28.82 20.48 12.15
CA LEU A 20 29.83 19.47 11.90
C LEU A 20 29.21 18.18 11.37
N ALA A 21 29.66 17.76 10.22
CA ALA A 21 29.32 16.45 9.65
C ALA A 21 30.31 15.38 10.12
N VAL A 22 29.81 14.23 10.52
CA VAL A 22 30.58 13.07 11.01
C VAL A 22 30.40 11.92 10.03
N ASP A 23 31.50 11.27 9.66
CA ASP A 23 31.46 10.06 8.85
C ASP A 23 30.83 8.90 9.66
N ILE A 24 29.92 8.19 9.02
CA ILE A 24 29.34 6.94 9.56
C ILE A 24 29.92 5.78 8.75
N PRO A 25 30.91 5.06 9.32
CA PRO A 25 31.66 4.04 8.57
C PRO A 25 30.77 2.93 7.98
N ASP A 26 29.75 2.52 8.73
CA ASP A 26 28.87 1.42 8.34
C ASP A 26 27.82 1.86 7.27
N GLU A 27 27.61 3.15 7.04
CA GLU A 27 26.59 3.67 6.12
C GLU A 27 27.17 4.43 4.91
N ASN A 28 28.51 4.58 4.85
CA ASN A 28 29.26 5.30 3.80
C ASN A 28 28.67 6.68 3.47
N ARG A 29 28.24 7.43 4.51
CA ARG A 29 27.71 8.77 4.40
C ARG A 29 28.10 9.64 5.59
N LYS A 30 28.01 10.95 5.42
CA LYS A 30 28.15 11.94 6.51
C LYS A 30 26.80 12.36 7.02
N CYS A 31 26.68 12.56 8.32
CA CYS A 31 25.52 13.15 8.96
C CYS A 31 25.89 13.81 10.28
N GLY A 32 24.91 14.22 11.07
CA GLY A 32 25.12 14.66 12.45
C GLY A 32 25.71 13.56 13.34
N LEU A 33 26.21 13.93 14.51
CA LEU A 33 26.81 12.95 15.45
C LEU A 33 25.80 11.87 15.82
N PHE A 34 26.13 10.63 15.50
CA PHE A 34 25.36 9.44 15.85
C PHE A 34 26.11 8.58 16.87
N LEU A 35 25.42 8.26 17.97
CA LEU A 35 25.90 7.32 18.98
C LEU A 35 25.02 6.04 18.92
N PRO A 36 25.54 4.93 18.34
CA PRO A 36 24.80 3.69 18.27
C PRO A 36 24.39 3.16 19.64
N GLY A 37 23.25 2.46 19.69
CA GLY A 37 22.70 1.93 20.95
C GLY A 37 23.64 1.06 21.74
N TYR A 38 24.55 0.31 21.07
CA TYR A 38 25.56 -0.51 21.73
C TYR A 38 26.58 0.30 22.54
N MET A 39 26.71 1.61 22.32
CA MET A 39 27.53 2.51 23.10
C MET A 39 26.82 3.07 24.36
N SER A 40 25.53 2.80 24.50
CA SER A 40 24.75 3.26 25.67
C SER A 40 25.36 2.75 26.98
N TYR A 41 25.22 3.57 28.05
CA TYR A 41 25.58 3.17 29.40
C TYR A 41 24.74 2.01 29.95
N ALA A 42 23.63 1.69 29.33
CA ALA A 42 22.80 0.53 29.69
C ALA A 42 23.48 -0.83 29.43
N TYR A 43 24.54 -0.84 28.59
CA TYR A 43 25.22 -2.06 28.19
C TYR A 43 26.64 -2.17 28.80
N PRO A 44 27.16 -3.39 28.98
CA PRO A 44 28.48 -3.64 29.55
C PRO A 44 29.59 -2.92 28.78
N LYS A 45 30.58 -2.47 29.55
CA LYS A 45 31.82 -1.86 29.07
C LYS A 45 33.01 -2.62 29.58
N GLU A 46 34.02 -2.71 28.76
CA GLU A 46 35.33 -3.31 29.14
C GLU A 46 36.37 -2.17 29.21
N LYS A 47 37.33 -2.38 30.14
CA LYS A 47 38.48 -1.48 30.22
C LYS A 47 39.54 -1.91 29.21
N LYS A 48 39.97 -0.99 28.38
CA LYS A 48 41.11 -1.22 27.45
C LYS A 48 42.08 -0.04 27.59
N LYS A 49 43.36 -0.33 27.32
CA LYS A 49 44.36 0.72 27.17
C LYS A 49 44.04 1.52 25.93
N LEU A 50 44.22 2.84 25.99
CA LEU A 50 43.97 3.76 24.88
C LEU A 50 44.85 3.43 23.65
N THR A 51 46.11 3.02 23.90
CA THR A 51 47.04 2.56 22.85
C THR A 51 46.54 1.33 22.11
N GLU A 52 46.02 0.35 22.81
CA GLU A 52 45.39 -0.85 22.21
C GLU A 52 44.17 -0.46 21.35
N TYR A 53 43.35 0.45 21.84
CA TYR A 53 42.16 0.90 21.15
C TYR A 53 42.48 1.68 19.85
N LEU A 54 43.54 2.50 19.88
CA LEU A 54 43.99 3.31 18.73
C LEU A 54 44.94 2.54 17.80
N GLY A 55 45.38 1.32 18.15
CA GLY A 55 46.33 0.56 17.38
C GLY A 55 47.73 1.18 17.33
N ILE A 56 48.12 1.94 18.36
CA ILE A 56 49.39 2.63 18.46
C ILE A 56 50.34 1.81 19.33
N GLU A 57 51.62 1.64 18.92
CA GLU A 57 52.60 0.98 19.75
C GLU A 57 52.89 1.75 21.05
N GLU A 58 52.96 1.05 22.19
CA GLU A 58 53.21 1.66 23.49
C GLU A 58 54.55 2.39 23.58
N SER A 59 55.50 2.05 22.68
CA SER A 59 56.83 2.68 22.61
C SER A 59 56.76 4.07 22.01
N GLU A 60 55.74 4.42 21.23
CA GLU A 60 55.67 5.70 20.50
C GLU A 60 55.09 6.85 21.35
N ASN A 61 54.32 6.55 22.39
CA ASN A 61 53.67 7.62 23.17
C ASN A 61 53.49 7.23 24.67
N LYS A 62 54.53 7.46 25.46
CA LYS A 62 54.57 7.11 26.88
C LYS A 62 53.49 7.81 27.74
N GLU A 63 53.01 8.96 27.34
CA GLU A 63 51.96 9.68 28.05
C GLU A 63 50.59 9.04 27.90
N VAL A 64 50.34 8.36 26.78
CA VAL A 64 49.08 7.71 26.45
C VAL A 64 49.05 6.24 26.89
N ALA A 65 50.23 5.61 27.09
CA ALA A 65 50.36 4.19 27.36
C ALA A 65 49.64 3.71 28.64
N ASN A 66 49.43 4.61 29.61
CA ASN A 66 48.78 4.26 30.89
C ASN A 66 47.31 4.73 30.97
N ILE A 67 46.73 5.27 29.92
CA ILE A 67 45.35 5.71 29.92
C ILE A 67 44.45 4.52 29.70
N GLU A 68 43.60 4.20 30.67
CA GLU A 68 42.51 3.28 30.53
C GLU A 68 41.22 3.95 30.08
N ILE A 69 40.59 3.41 29.10
CA ILE A 69 39.26 3.89 28.60
C ILE A 69 38.23 2.78 28.73
N LEU A 70 36.95 3.18 28.83
CA LEU A 70 35.81 2.26 28.80
C LEU A 70 35.34 2.10 27.37
N VAL A 71 35.43 0.91 26.82
CA VAL A 71 35.07 0.58 25.45
C VAL A 71 33.84 -0.33 25.44
N SER A 72 32.94 -0.10 24.50
CA SER A 72 31.78 -0.96 24.26
C SER A 72 32.15 -2.08 23.30
N ASN A 73 31.85 -3.32 23.68
CA ASN A 73 31.96 -4.45 22.76
C ASN A 73 30.73 -4.45 21.84
N LYS A 74 30.92 -4.02 20.56
CA LYS A 74 29.84 -3.91 19.59
C LYS A 74 29.08 -5.22 19.44
N VAL A 75 29.77 -6.34 19.19
CA VAL A 75 29.16 -7.64 18.89
C VAL A 75 28.33 -8.17 20.04
N GLU A 76 28.84 -8.07 21.26
CA GLU A 76 28.15 -8.58 22.44
C GLU A 76 26.95 -7.70 22.83
N ASN A 77 27.13 -6.39 22.78
CA ASN A 77 26.06 -5.45 23.12
C ASN A 77 24.94 -5.47 22.06
N GLU A 78 25.24 -5.68 20.78
CA GLU A 78 24.23 -5.88 19.75
C GLU A 78 23.40 -7.14 19.97
N LYS A 79 24.00 -8.24 20.46
CA LYS A 79 23.24 -9.44 20.85
C LYS A 79 22.29 -9.17 22.02
N LEU A 80 22.70 -8.33 22.98
CA LEU A 80 21.83 -7.93 24.09
C LEU A 80 20.66 -7.08 23.57
N ILE A 81 20.92 -6.13 22.69
CA ILE A 81 19.88 -5.33 22.03
C ILE A 81 18.89 -6.22 21.29
N ASP A 82 19.36 -7.21 20.53
CA ASP A 82 18.51 -8.17 19.81
C ASP A 82 17.64 -8.99 20.76
N LYS A 83 18.19 -9.40 21.89
CA LYS A 83 17.41 -10.11 22.92
C LYS A 83 16.32 -9.22 23.51
N GLU A 84 16.60 -7.96 23.78
CA GLU A 84 15.61 -6.99 24.28
C GLU A 84 14.53 -6.71 23.23
N ARG A 85 14.90 -6.55 21.97
CA ARG A 85 13.95 -6.39 20.85
C ARG A 85 13.05 -7.62 20.68
N ALA A 86 13.62 -8.82 20.81
CA ALA A 86 12.85 -10.07 20.77
C ALA A 86 11.87 -10.22 21.96
N LEU A 87 12.19 -9.67 23.12
CA LEU A 87 11.27 -9.58 24.25
C LEU A 87 10.19 -8.53 24.02
N ALA A 88 10.58 -7.35 23.53
CA ALA A 88 9.67 -6.26 23.22
C ALA A 88 8.66 -6.64 22.11
N SER A 89 9.05 -7.44 21.11
CA SER A 89 8.17 -7.94 20.06
C SER A 89 7.04 -8.84 20.56
N LYS A 90 7.23 -9.48 21.73
CA LYS A 90 6.23 -10.34 22.39
C LYS A 90 5.35 -9.57 23.39
N SER A 91 5.60 -8.27 23.57
CA SER A 91 4.83 -7.44 24.50
C SER A 91 3.41 -7.22 24.04
N ALA A 92 2.49 -7.10 24.97
CA ALA A 92 1.13 -6.64 24.70
C ALA A 92 1.09 -5.16 24.23
N ASP A 93 2.09 -4.36 24.60
CA ASP A 93 2.29 -3.01 24.04
C ASP A 93 2.90 -3.10 22.65
N ARG A 94 2.10 -2.84 21.61
CA ARG A 94 2.53 -2.87 20.21
C ARG A 94 3.62 -1.84 19.88
N SER A 95 3.78 -0.80 20.70
CA SER A 95 4.83 0.21 20.51
C SER A 95 6.15 -0.17 21.21
N ALA A 96 6.18 -1.25 22.01
CA ALA A 96 7.35 -1.63 22.78
C ALA A 96 8.58 -1.92 21.92
N LEU A 97 8.40 -2.66 20.82
CA LEU A 97 9.50 -2.96 19.90
C LEU A 97 10.05 -1.68 19.26
N LEU A 98 9.15 -0.82 18.77
CA LEU A 98 9.55 0.46 18.16
C LEU A 98 10.31 1.34 19.14
N LYS A 99 9.78 1.50 20.39
CA LYS A 99 10.45 2.27 21.43
C LYS A 99 11.85 1.73 21.75
N THR A 100 11.96 0.40 21.91
CA THR A 100 13.26 -0.24 22.16
C THR A 100 14.24 0.00 21.01
N THR A 101 13.76 -0.06 19.76
CA THR A 101 14.57 0.21 18.56
C THR A 101 15.04 1.67 18.50
N MET A 102 14.18 2.63 18.81
CA MET A 102 14.52 4.05 18.84
C MET A 102 15.46 4.43 20.00
N TYR A 103 15.30 3.81 21.17
CA TYR A 103 16.15 4.09 22.33
C TYR A 103 17.55 3.48 22.19
N PHE A 104 17.67 2.35 21.53
CA PHE A 104 18.94 1.66 21.29
C PHE A 104 19.12 1.39 19.79
N PRO A 105 19.27 2.47 18.98
CA PRO A 105 19.38 2.34 17.54
C PRO A 105 20.71 1.71 17.13
N LYS A 106 20.68 0.79 16.17
CA LYS A 106 21.88 0.19 15.59
C LYS A 106 22.42 1.02 14.42
N ASN A 107 21.55 1.78 13.76
CA ASN A 107 21.87 2.64 12.63
C ASN A 107 21.08 3.95 12.69
N THR A 108 21.45 4.90 11.84
CA THR A 108 20.85 6.25 11.85
C THR A 108 19.37 6.26 11.45
N ARG A 109 18.89 5.28 10.68
CA ARG A 109 17.48 5.17 10.28
C ARG A 109 16.58 4.89 11.46
N GLU A 110 17.05 4.09 12.41
CA GLU A 110 16.29 3.67 13.58
C GLU A 110 15.98 4.81 14.55
N ILE A 111 16.80 5.89 14.57
CA ILE A 111 16.54 7.08 15.42
C ILE A 111 15.24 7.76 15.00
N PHE A 112 14.98 7.82 13.70
CA PHE A 112 13.87 8.56 13.13
C PHE A 112 12.65 7.67 12.83
N MET A 113 12.63 6.46 13.38
CA MET A 113 11.41 5.65 13.39
C MET A 113 10.38 6.37 14.24
N SER A 114 9.35 6.90 13.63
CA SER A 114 8.27 7.55 14.37
C SER A 114 7.41 6.49 15.06
N ASP A 115 6.98 6.76 16.30
CA ASP A 115 5.81 6.12 16.90
C ASP A 115 4.56 6.67 16.20
N SER A 116 4.55 6.55 14.88
CA SER A 116 3.34 6.84 14.14
C SER A 116 2.40 5.69 14.47
N ASN A 117 1.25 6.01 15.05
CA ASN A 117 0.10 5.09 15.11
C ASN A 117 -0.34 4.67 13.69
N ASN A 118 0.50 4.96 12.70
CA ASN A 118 0.28 4.61 11.32
C ASN A 118 0.60 3.12 11.12
N ARG A 119 -0.39 2.39 10.68
CA ARG A 119 -0.33 0.94 10.48
C ARG A 119 0.18 0.54 9.10
N PHE A 120 0.40 1.51 8.21
CA PHE A 120 0.93 1.30 6.87
C PHE A 120 2.47 1.25 6.86
N PRO A 121 3.11 0.52 5.93
CA PRO A 121 4.56 0.37 5.87
C PRO A 121 5.23 1.64 5.33
N GLN A 122 5.57 2.57 6.22
CA GLN A 122 5.99 3.94 5.89
C GLN A 122 7.24 4.02 5.01
N GLU A 123 8.27 3.23 5.29
CA GLU A 123 9.51 3.22 4.50
C GLU A 123 9.26 2.73 3.07
N VAL A 124 8.41 1.70 2.93
CA VAL A 124 8.05 1.18 1.60
C VAL A 124 7.22 2.21 0.82
N ILE A 125 6.25 2.88 1.48
CA ILE A 125 5.46 3.94 0.86
C ILE A 125 6.38 5.06 0.35
N LYS A 126 7.32 5.50 1.18
CA LYS A 126 8.26 6.57 0.81
C LYS A 126 9.07 6.20 -0.42
N SER A 127 9.78 5.07 -0.38
CA SER A 127 10.63 4.63 -1.49
C SER A 127 9.83 4.36 -2.77
N HIS A 128 8.62 3.81 -2.63
CA HIS A 128 7.73 3.57 -3.77
C HIS A 128 7.18 4.88 -4.37
N THR A 129 6.83 5.85 -3.53
CA THR A 129 6.39 7.19 -3.97
C THR A 129 7.50 7.91 -4.75
N GLU A 130 8.73 7.88 -4.25
CA GLU A 130 9.90 8.45 -4.94
C GLU A 130 10.14 7.77 -6.29
N TRP A 131 10.00 6.44 -6.34
CA TRP A 131 10.12 5.69 -7.60
C TRP A 131 9.03 6.08 -8.60
N LEU A 132 7.76 6.15 -8.17
CA LEU A 132 6.63 6.55 -9.02
C LEU A 132 6.83 7.96 -9.59
N GLN A 133 7.26 8.93 -8.78
CA GLN A 133 7.49 10.31 -9.21
C GLN A 133 8.51 10.41 -10.33
N ASN A 134 9.50 9.53 -10.36
CA ASN A 134 10.60 9.55 -11.33
C ASN A 134 10.35 8.66 -12.55
N HIS A 135 9.50 7.63 -12.47
CA HIS A 135 9.41 6.58 -13.48
C HIS A 135 7.99 6.33 -14.00
N TYR A 136 6.97 6.93 -13.40
CA TYR A 136 5.59 6.63 -13.76
C TYR A 136 4.74 7.88 -13.90
N THR A 137 3.97 7.96 -14.98
CA THR A 137 2.98 9.02 -15.18
C THR A 137 1.65 8.39 -15.59
N PRO A 138 0.58 8.56 -14.81
CA PRO A 138 -0.74 8.09 -15.19
C PRO A 138 -1.28 8.90 -16.37
N THR A 139 -2.28 8.34 -17.07
CA THR A 139 -3.01 9.07 -18.09
C THR A 139 -4.09 9.94 -17.44
N TYR A 140 -4.00 11.25 -17.62
CA TYR A 140 -5.00 12.19 -17.12
C TYR A 140 -6.09 12.40 -18.15
N VAL A 141 -7.35 12.15 -17.77
CA VAL A 141 -8.48 12.19 -18.69
C VAL A 141 -9.70 12.91 -18.11
N ASP A 142 -10.48 13.52 -19.01
CA ASP A 142 -11.82 14.00 -18.74
C ASP A 142 -12.81 13.06 -19.43
N PHE A 143 -13.69 12.44 -18.66
CA PHE A 143 -14.78 11.63 -19.20
C PHE A 143 -15.91 12.52 -19.70
N TYR A 144 -16.52 12.16 -20.82
CA TYR A 144 -17.66 12.88 -21.38
C TYR A 144 -18.60 11.92 -22.13
N ARG A 145 -19.81 12.39 -22.40
CA ARG A 145 -20.74 11.66 -23.27
C ARG A 145 -20.64 12.20 -24.69
N ASN A 146 -20.40 11.32 -25.65
CA ASN A 146 -20.39 11.67 -27.04
C ASN A 146 -21.82 11.92 -27.57
N SER A 147 -21.96 12.29 -28.83
CA SER A 147 -23.26 12.62 -29.49
C SER A 147 -24.27 11.45 -29.48
N LYS A 148 -23.80 10.22 -29.28
CA LYS A 148 -24.64 9.01 -29.15
C LYS A 148 -24.99 8.69 -27.69
N GLY A 149 -24.56 9.52 -26.72
CA GLY A 149 -24.76 9.29 -25.30
C GLY A 149 -23.84 8.23 -24.69
N VAL A 150 -22.90 7.68 -25.45
CA VAL A 150 -21.91 6.73 -24.97
C VAL A 150 -20.78 7.46 -24.27
N VAL A 151 -20.31 6.90 -23.16
CA VAL A 151 -19.18 7.47 -22.43
C VAL A 151 -17.90 7.28 -23.23
N ASP A 152 -17.14 8.34 -23.32
CA ASP A 152 -15.84 8.41 -23.97
C ASP A 152 -14.91 9.29 -23.12
N TRP A 153 -13.64 9.38 -23.48
CA TRP A 153 -12.68 10.19 -22.76
C TRP A 153 -11.80 11.00 -23.72
N LYS A 154 -11.22 12.06 -23.20
CA LYS A 154 -10.19 12.86 -23.86
C LYS A 154 -9.07 13.16 -22.88
N TYR A 155 -7.87 13.44 -23.38
CA TYR A 155 -6.78 13.92 -22.53
C TYR A 155 -7.21 15.22 -21.86
N SER A 156 -6.94 15.29 -20.55
CA SER A 156 -7.26 16.49 -19.78
C SER A 156 -6.15 17.53 -19.88
N GLU A 157 -6.52 18.79 -19.97
CA GLU A 157 -5.61 19.93 -19.86
C GLU A 157 -5.40 20.35 -18.40
N SER A 158 -6.27 19.86 -17.49
CA SER A 158 -6.19 20.13 -16.06
C SER A 158 -5.07 19.32 -15.40
N LYS A 159 -4.54 19.87 -14.31
CA LYS A 159 -3.52 19.17 -13.50
C LYS A 159 -4.18 18.41 -12.36
N PRO A 160 -3.60 17.26 -11.95
CA PRO A 160 -4.07 16.55 -10.78
C PRO A 160 -3.84 17.36 -9.50
N LEU A 161 -4.68 17.13 -8.49
CA LEU A 161 -4.46 17.67 -7.15
C LEU A 161 -3.22 17.00 -6.56
N ASN A 162 -2.22 17.81 -6.17
CA ASN A 162 -0.94 17.35 -5.64
C ASN A 162 -0.64 17.88 -4.24
N LYS A 163 -1.64 18.47 -3.58
CA LYS A 163 -1.52 19.00 -2.22
C LYS A 163 -2.29 18.14 -1.24
N PHE A 164 -1.79 18.10 -0.01
CA PHE A 164 -2.44 17.46 1.14
C PHE A 164 -2.07 18.24 2.42
N PRO A 165 -3.04 18.64 3.24
CA PRO A 165 -4.49 18.69 2.97
C PRO A 165 -4.87 19.79 1.96
N ILE A 166 -6.07 19.67 1.36
CA ILE A 166 -6.65 20.68 0.48
C ILE A 166 -7.37 21.74 1.33
N THR A 167 -7.08 23.02 1.06
CA THR A 167 -7.69 24.15 1.74
C THR A 167 -8.75 24.84 0.85
N PRO A 168 -9.63 25.69 1.40
CA PRO A 168 -10.64 26.41 0.62
C PRO A 168 -10.08 27.27 -0.51
N LYS A 169 -8.80 27.68 -0.41
CA LYS A 169 -8.13 28.53 -1.41
C LYS A 169 -7.51 27.74 -2.56
N ASP A 170 -7.33 26.42 -2.39
CA ASP A 170 -6.72 25.58 -3.41
C ASP A 170 -7.73 25.25 -4.51
N GLU A 171 -7.20 24.95 -5.70
CA GLU A 171 -7.97 24.40 -6.80
C GLU A 171 -8.52 23.02 -6.40
N LYS A 172 -9.75 22.71 -6.81
CA LYS A 172 -10.47 21.53 -6.35
C LYS A 172 -10.91 20.62 -7.49
N GLU A 173 -10.97 21.15 -8.71
CA GLU A 173 -11.30 20.36 -9.89
C GLU A 173 -10.06 19.65 -10.40
N ALA A 174 -10.19 18.37 -10.71
CA ALA A 174 -9.08 17.54 -11.14
C ALA A 174 -9.52 16.55 -12.22
N PRO A 175 -8.60 16.13 -13.11
CA PRO A 175 -8.85 15.05 -14.05
C PRO A 175 -8.90 13.70 -13.35
N ALA A 176 -9.50 12.71 -13.99
CA ALA A 176 -9.35 11.33 -13.58
C ALA A 176 -7.94 10.83 -13.94
N GLN A 177 -7.36 10.01 -13.08
CA GLN A 177 -6.09 9.35 -13.28
C GLN A 177 -6.36 7.91 -13.72
N VAL A 178 -6.05 7.59 -14.97
CA VAL A 178 -6.19 6.24 -15.50
C VAL A 178 -4.82 5.56 -15.48
N PHE A 179 -4.71 4.49 -14.71
CA PHE A 179 -3.52 3.64 -14.62
C PHE A 179 -3.60 2.47 -15.60
N GLU A 180 -4.83 2.01 -15.91
CA GLU A 180 -5.11 0.99 -16.90
C GLU A 180 -6.51 1.20 -17.47
N PHE A 181 -6.63 1.16 -18.79
CA PHE A 181 -7.92 1.22 -19.47
C PHE A 181 -8.67 -0.11 -19.34
N PRO A 182 -10.03 -0.11 -19.39
CA PRO A 182 -10.79 -1.34 -19.22
C PRO A 182 -10.50 -2.34 -20.34
N ILE A 183 -10.33 -3.61 -19.93
CA ILE A 183 -10.23 -4.75 -20.85
C ILE A 183 -11.63 -5.06 -21.35
N LYS A 184 -11.77 -5.35 -22.64
CA LYS A 184 -13.05 -5.76 -23.25
C LYS A 184 -13.39 -7.20 -22.88
N ASP A 185 -14.68 -7.49 -22.86
CA ASP A 185 -15.21 -8.85 -22.70
C ASP A 185 -14.74 -9.60 -21.44
N VAL A 186 -14.56 -8.84 -20.35
CA VAL A 186 -14.22 -9.41 -19.05
C VAL A 186 -15.45 -9.91 -18.30
N PRO A 187 -15.31 -10.88 -17.39
CA PRO A 187 -16.39 -11.35 -16.54
C PRO A 187 -17.01 -10.23 -15.71
N ASN A 188 -18.28 -10.39 -15.34
CA ASN A 188 -18.94 -9.48 -14.41
C ASN A 188 -18.17 -9.39 -13.09
N PHE A 189 -18.23 -8.24 -12.45
CA PHE A 189 -17.55 -7.96 -11.18
C PHE A 189 -16.01 -7.95 -11.26
N THR A 190 -15.42 -7.89 -12.46
CA THR A 190 -13.98 -7.67 -12.65
C THR A 190 -13.58 -6.31 -12.09
N TYR A 191 -14.33 -5.27 -12.45
CA TYR A 191 -14.12 -3.92 -11.94
C TYR A 191 -15.11 -3.61 -10.83
N VAL A 192 -14.60 -3.17 -9.69
CA VAL A 192 -15.39 -2.67 -8.56
C VAL A 192 -15.04 -1.22 -8.30
N ILE A 193 -16.00 -0.44 -7.89
CA ILE A 193 -15.84 1.01 -7.70
C ILE A 193 -16.25 1.36 -6.27
N GLY A 194 -15.30 1.88 -5.50
CA GLY A 194 -15.57 2.54 -4.23
C GLY A 194 -15.72 4.04 -4.43
N VAL A 195 -16.65 4.65 -3.74
CA VAL A 195 -16.93 6.08 -3.83
C VAL A 195 -17.08 6.67 -2.43
N ASP A 196 -16.37 7.76 -2.20
CA ASP A 196 -16.60 8.64 -1.06
C ASP A 196 -17.27 9.92 -1.55
N PRO A 197 -18.60 10.07 -1.39
CA PRO A 197 -19.32 11.22 -1.90
C PRO A 197 -19.38 12.36 -0.89
N TYR A 198 -19.13 13.60 -1.32
CA TYR A 198 -19.54 14.77 -0.55
C TYR A 198 -21.04 15.05 -0.73
N ASN A 199 -21.67 15.68 0.27
CA ASN A 199 -23.12 15.86 0.31
C ASN A 199 -23.59 17.30 0.04
N ASN A 200 -22.70 18.29 0.10
CA ASN A 200 -23.03 19.71 -0.03
C ASN A 200 -22.18 20.39 -1.10
N ASN A 201 -22.75 21.39 -1.78
CA ASN A 201 -22.00 22.22 -2.75
C ASN A 201 -20.92 23.08 -2.08
N GLU A 202 -21.16 23.54 -0.85
CA GLU A 202 -20.23 24.36 -0.08
C GLU A 202 -19.61 23.58 1.08
N SER A 203 -18.35 23.89 1.38
CA SER A 203 -17.66 23.42 2.57
C SER A 203 -17.19 24.64 3.35
N ASN A 204 -17.67 24.78 4.58
CA ASN A 204 -17.30 25.87 5.49
C ASN A 204 -16.12 25.50 6.42
N ASP A 205 -15.52 24.33 6.23
CA ASP A 205 -14.46 23.82 7.07
C ASP A 205 -13.08 24.36 6.65
N LYS A 206 -12.15 24.37 7.59
CA LYS A 206 -10.74 24.73 7.33
C LYS A 206 -10.07 23.80 6.31
N VAL A 207 -10.53 22.55 6.27
CA VAL A 207 -10.13 21.52 5.32
C VAL A 207 -11.35 21.14 4.48
N VAL A 208 -11.20 21.12 3.18
CA VAL A 208 -12.31 20.85 2.25
C VAL A 208 -12.46 19.34 2.07
N SER A 209 -13.63 18.78 2.37
CA SER A 209 -13.98 17.41 1.97
C SER A 209 -14.08 17.32 0.46
N LEU A 210 -13.40 16.37 -0.13
CA LEU A 210 -13.44 16.06 -1.54
C LEU A 210 -14.42 14.92 -1.81
N GLY A 211 -14.83 14.77 -3.07
CA GLY A 211 -15.34 13.48 -3.52
C GLY A 211 -14.18 12.62 -3.98
N SER A 212 -14.29 11.32 -3.80
CA SER A 212 -13.28 10.40 -4.30
C SER A 212 -13.90 9.16 -4.93
N ILE A 213 -13.25 8.67 -5.99
CA ILE A 213 -13.63 7.48 -6.76
C ILE A 213 -12.39 6.61 -6.90
N CYS A 214 -12.52 5.34 -6.57
CA CYS A 214 -11.48 4.34 -6.75
C CYS A 214 -12.03 3.17 -7.56
N VAL A 215 -11.47 2.92 -8.74
CA VAL A 215 -11.78 1.75 -9.57
C VAL A 215 -10.70 0.70 -9.34
N TYR A 216 -11.11 -0.46 -8.84
CA TYR A 216 -10.24 -1.57 -8.51
C TYR A 216 -10.54 -2.74 -9.43
N LYS A 217 -9.51 -3.28 -10.07
CA LYS A 217 -9.58 -4.48 -10.90
C LYS A 217 -9.26 -5.69 -10.05
N ARG A 218 -10.20 -6.65 -9.98
CA ARG A 218 -10.03 -7.89 -9.23
C ARG A 218 -9.28 -8.92 -10.06
N MET A 219 -8.43 -9.70 -9.42
CA MET A 219 -7.79 -10.85 -10.04
C MET A 219 -8.77 -12.00 -10.18
N LEU A 220 -9.17 -12.31 -11.41
CA LEU A 220 -10.09 -13.42 -11.73
C LEU A 220 -9.36 -14.60 -12.39
N SER A 221 -8.09 -14.43 -12.76
CA SER A 221 -7.27 -15.41 -13.45
C SER A 221 -5.81 -15.27 -13.00
N PRO A 222 -5.02 -16.35 -12.99
CA PRO A 222 -3.57 -16.27 -12.75
C PRO A 222 -2.80 -15.60 -13.90
N LEU A 223 -3.47 -15.21 -14.99
CA LEU A 223 -2.87 -14.44 -16.07
C LEU A 223 -2.49 -13.06 -15.56
N ASP A 224 -1.35 -12.54 -15.98
CA ASP A 224 -0.81 -11.23 -15.56
C ASP A 224 -1.74 -10.06 -15.82
N GLU A 225 -2.69 -10.21 -16.75
CA GLU A 225 -3.69 -9.20 -17.11
C GLU A 225 -4.70 -8.89 -15.99
N PHE A 226 -4.87 -9.82 -15.03
CA PHE A 226 -5.86 -9.74 -13.97
C PHE A 226 -5.20 -9.66 -12.58
N LYS A 227 -4.39 -8.64 -12.35
CA LYS A 227 -3.82 -8.35 -11.02
C LYS A 227 -4.80 -7.55 -10.17
N ASP A 228 -4.83 -7.84 -8.87
CA ASP A 228 -5.53 -7.04 -7.88
C ASP A 228 -4.86 -5.66 -7.76
N GLU A 229 -5.44 -4.63 -8.41
CA GLU A 229 -4.83 -3.29 -8.45
C GLU A 229 -5.84 -2.18 -8.74
N ILE A 230 -5.49 -0.96 -8.34
CA ILE A 230 -6.25 0.24 -8.71
C ILE A 230 -5.95 0.58 -10.18
N VAL A 231 -6.99 0.69 -11.01
CA VAL A 231 -6.87 0.98 -12.44
C VAL A 231 -7.30 2.40 -12.82
N CYS A 232 -8.11 3.04 -11.97
CA CYS A 232 -8.48 4.44 -12.14
C CYS A 232 -8.78 5.05 -10.78
N SER A 233 -8.41 6.32 -10.60
CA SER A 233 -8.79 7.11 -9.43
C SER A 233 -9.17 8.53 -9.84
N TRP A 234 -10.03 9.12 -9.02
CA TRP A 234 -10.35 10.54 -9.10
C TRP A 234 -10.58 11.08 -7.69
N ALA A 235 -10.08 12.26 -7.40
CA ALA A 235 -10.48 12.99 -6.21
C ALA A 235 -10.49 14.48 -6.50
N GLY A 236 -11.58 15.13 -6.11
CA GLY A 236 -11.80 16.54 -6.38
C GLY A 236 -13.14 17.01 -5.87
N ARG A 237 -13.50 18.22 -6.24
CA ARG A 237 -14.78 18.81 -5.91
C ARG A 237 -15.25 19.75 -7.02
N TYR A 238 -16.35 19.38 -7.66
CA TYR A 238 -17.04 20.26 -8.61
C TYR A 238 -17.89 21.31 -7.86
N LYS A 239 -18.17 22.42 -8.53
CA LYS A 239 -19.10 23.43 -8.02
C LYS A 239 -20.49 22.85 -7.80
N GLU A 240 -20.94 22.03 -8.76
CA GLU A 240 -22.23 21.39 -8.72
C GLU A 240 -22.06 19.89 -8.39
N ILE A 241 -22.65 19.44 -7.32
CA ILE A 241 -22.58 18.03 -6.88
C ILE A 241 -23.10 17.06 -7.94
N LYS A 242 -24.04 17.48 -8.79
CA LYS A 242 -24.56 16.66 -9.89
C LYS A 242 -23.47 16.27 -10.90
N ASP A 243 -22.45 17.12 -11.10
CA ASP A 243 -21.35 16.85 -12.04
C ASP A 243 -20.44 15.74 -11.50
N PHE A 244 -20.23 15.71 -10.18
CA PHE A 244 -19.59 14.59 -9.53
C PHE A 244 -20.41 13.29 -9.67
N HIS A 245 -21.72 13.35 -9.43
CA HIS A 245 -22.58 12.17 -9.61
C HIS A 245 -22.58 11.63 -11.04
N GLU A 246 -22.58 12.54 -12.03
CA GLU A 246 -22.49 12.15 -13.44
C GLU A 246 -21.12 11.55 -13.75
N LEU A 247 -20.03 12.08 -13.17
CA LEU A 247 -18.70 11.49 -13.32
C LEU A 247 -18.64 10.04 -12.77
N VAL A 248 -19.19 9.82 -11.55
CA VAL A 248 -19.26 8.46 -10.99
C VAL A 248 -20.02 7.52 -11.94
N LEU A 249 -21.15 7.98 -12.49
CA LEU A 249 -21.93 7.18 -13.42
C LEU A 249 -21.17 6.92 -14.73
N MET A 250 -20.49 7.93 -15.27
CA MET A 250 -19.68 7.76 -16.49
C MET A 250 -18.55 6.76 -16.28
N ILE A 251 -17.83 6.84 -15.17
CA ILE A 251 -16.77 5.88 -14.84
C ILE A 251 -17.36 4.47 -14.68
N ALA A 252 -18.51 4.34 -14.01
CA ALA A 252 -19.18 3.05 -13.85
C ALA A 252 -19.60 2.42 -15.19
N GLU A 253 -20.12 3.23 -16.11
CA GLU A 253 -20.47 2.77 -17.47
C GLU A 253 -19.22 2.43 -18.29
N TYR A 254 -18.16 3.25 -18.21
CA TYR A 254 -16.93 3.06 -18.95
C TYR A 254 -16.21 1.76 -18.58
N TYR A 255 -16.13 1.44 -17.29
CA TYR A 255 -15.56 0.20 -16.78
C TYR A 255 -16.55 -0.97 -16.72
N ASN A 256 -17.79 -0.79 -17.22
CA ASN A 256 -18.85 -1.80 -17.18
C ASN A 256 -19.06 -2.41 -15.77
N ALA A 257 -19.03 -1.57 -14.74
CA ALA A 257 -19.10 -1.96 -13.33
C ALA A 257 -20.53 -2.22 -12.84
N VAL A 258 -21.29 -3.05 -13.56
CA VAL A 258 -22.69 -3.39 -13.23
C VAL A 258 -22.75 -4.12 -11.90
N GLY A 259 -23.59 -3.64 -10.96
CA GLY A 259 -23.72 -4.19 -9.62
C GLY A 259 -22.48 -4.04 -8.75
N SER A 260 -21.55 -3.16 -9.12
CA SER A 260 -20.19 -3.10 -8.58
C SER A 260 -19.79 -1.71 -8.10
N VAL A 261 -20.72 -0.78 -7.89
CA VAL A 261 -20.45 0.55 -7.32
C VAL A 261 -20.91 0.58 -5.86
N LEU A 262 -19.98 0.84 -4.94
CA LEU A 262 -20.24 0.88 -3.50
C LEU A 262 -19.87 2.26 -2.93
N PRO A 263 -20.85 3.16 -2.71
CA PRO A 263 -20.61 4.45 -2.06
C PRO A 263 -20.59 4.32 -0.53
N GLU A 264 -19.79 5.17 0.15
CA GLU A 264 -19.92 5.41 1.59
C GLU A 264 -21.13 6.33 1.86
N ALA A 265 -22.30 5.79 1.67
CA ALA A 265 -23.56 6.49 1.93
C ALA A 265 -24.69 5.46 2.13
N SER A 266 -25.63 5.74 3.02
CA SER A 266 -26.79 4.87 3.21
C SER A 266 -28.00 5.27 2.39
N GLU A 267 -28.22 6.55 2.16
CA GLU A 267 -29.36 7.14 1.43
C GLU A 267 -28.97 8.50 0.79
N GLY A 268 -27.73 8.64 0.31
CA GLY A 268 -27.21 9.91 -0.18
C GLY A 268 -27.74 10.31 -1.55
N THR A 269 -27.47 11.56 -1.90
CA THR A 269 -27.84 12.18 -3.18
C THR A 269 -27.30 11.42 -4.39
N LEU A 270 -26.14 10.77 -4.26
CA LEU A 270 -25.56 9.92 -5.30
C LEU A 270 -26.46 8.71 -5.62
N ILE A 271 -26.95 7.98 -4.61
CA ILE A 271 -27.86 6.83 -4.80
C ILE A 271 -29.16 7.29 -5.46
N GLN A 272 -29.70 8.42 -5.00
CA GLN A 272 -30.91 9.03 -5.61
C GLN A 272 -30.66 9.42 -7.07
N TYR A 273 -29.49 9.97 -7.39
CA TYR A 273 -29.10 10.31 -8.75
C TYR A 273 -29.08 9.10 -9.68
N PHE A 274 -28.45 8.00 -9.26
CA PHE A 274 -28.46 6.74 -10.04
C PHE A 274 -29.88 6.21 -10.28
N ASN A 275 -30.74 6.27 -9.27
CA ASN A 275 -32.14 5.86 -9.40
C ASN A 275 -32.91 6.79 -10.35
N PHE A 276 -32.73 8.10 -10.23
CA PHE A 276 -33.35 9.08 -11.13
C PHE A 276 -32.95 8.83 -12.60
N LYS A 277 -31.68 8.57 -12.84
CA LYS A 277 -31.15 8.20 -14.16
C LYS A 277 -31.55 6.80 -14.63
N ARG A 278 -32.28 6.02 -13.84
CA ARG A 278 -32.61 4.60 -14.06
C ARG A 278 -31.38 3.71 -14.22
N LYS A 279 -30.29 4.07 -13.56
CA LYS A 279 -29.00 3.39 -13.56
C LYS A 279 -28.67 2.73 -12.19
N GLY A 280 -29.66 2.54 -11.34
CA GLY A 280 -29.51 1.90 -10.01
C GLY A 280 -28.96 0.48 -10.05
N HIS A 281 -28.98 -0.17 -11.23
CA HIS A 281 -28.37 -1.49 -11.43
C HIS A 281 -26.83 -1.50 -11.39
N TYR A 282 -26.17 -0.34 -11.48
CA TYR A 282 -24.73 -0.24 -11.24
C TYR A 282 -24.36 -0.32 -9.75
N LEU A 283 -25.28 0.07 -8.87
CA LEU A 283 -25.03 0.07 -7.43
C LEU A 283 -25.01 -1.37 -6.88
N ALA A 284 -24.00 -1.70 -6.11
CA ALA A 284 -23.87 -2.98 -5.43
C ALA A 284 -25.00 -3.17 -4.38
N ASP A 285 -25.41 -4.41 -4.16
CA ASP A 285 -26.22 -4.75 -2.99
C ASP A 285 -25.31 -4.89 -1.77
N SER A 286 -25.46 -4.00 -0.81
CA SER A 286 -24.62 -3.92 0.38
C SER A 286 -25.21 -4.61 1.61
N PHE A 287 -26.39 -5.23 1.50
CA PHE A 287 -27.08 -5.81 2.64
C PHE A 287 -26.26 -6.90 3.34
N ASP A 288 -25.70 -7.83 2.57
CA ASP A 288 -24.87 -8.89 3.11
C ASP A 288 -23.55 -8.35 3.67
N ILE A 289 -22.94 -7.36 2.99
CA ILE A 289 -21.72 -6.69 3.44
C ILE A 289 -21.93 -6.03 4.80
N GLN A 290 -23.02 -5.27 4.96
CA GLN A 290 -23.35 -4.60 6.24
C GLN A 290 -23.57 -5.61 7.36
N ARG A 291 -24.24 -6.73 7.09
CA ARG A 291 -24.46 -7.79 8.06
C ARG A 291 -23.15 -8.46 8.49
N ASP A 292 -22.23 -8.68 7.56
CA ASP A 292 -20.95 -9.35 7.84
C ASP A 292 -20.02 -8.43 8.67
N ILE A 293 -20.04 -7.12 8.41
CA ILE A 293 -19.29 -6.13 9.20
C ILE A 293 -19.92 -5.92 10.58
N ASN A 294 -21.24 -5.81 10.63
CA ASN A 294 -22.01 -5.42 11.83
C ASN A 294 -22.94 -6.55 12.28
N LYS A 295 -22.38 -7.62 12.81
CA LYS A 295 -23.11 -8.83 13.23
C LYS A 295 -24.26 -8.57 14.21
N PHE A 296 -24.23 -7.44 14.93
CA PHE A 296 -25.19 -7.10 15.98
C PHE A 296 -26.17 -5.99 15.61
N THR A 297 -26.03 -5.37 14.44
CA THR A 297 -26.93 -4.32 13.98
C THR A 297 -27.71 -4.76 12.75
N LYS A 298 -28.99 -4.35 12.66
CA LYS A 298 -29.77 -4.59 11.45
C LYS A 298 -29.16 -3.79 10.29
N ALA A 299 -28.99 -4.42 9.14
CA ALA A 299 -28.64 -3.72 7.92
C ALA A 299 -29.71 -2.67 7.61
N SER A 300 -29.32 -1.41 7.52
CA SER A 300 -30.24 -0.28 7.40
C SER A 300 -30.58 0.09 5.95
N ALA A 301 -29.72 -0.26 5.01
CA ALA A 301 -29.88 0.09 3.61
C ALA A 301 -29.44 -1.05 2.69
N ARG A 302 -30.06 -1.15 1.51
CA ARG A 302 -29.68 -2.11 0.47
C ARG A 302 -28.59 -1.61 -0.45
N LYS A 303 -28.35 -0.31 -0.47
CA LYS A 303 -27.37 0.34 -1.35
C LYS A 303 -26.45 1.22 -0.51
N GLY A 304 -25.15 1.12 -0.79
CA GLY A 304 -24.12 1.87 -0.08
C GLY A 304 -23.84 1.39 1.34
N LEU A 305 -22.80 1.92 1.94
CA LEU A 305 -22.40 1.65 3.32
C LEU A 305 -22.51 2.94 4.13
N PRO A 306 -23.19 2.94 5.29
CA PRO A 306 -23.28 4.14 6.12
C PRO A 306 -21.88 4.51 6.66
N PRO A 307 -21.54 5.81 6.76
CA PRO A 307 -20.31 6.26 7.41
C PRO A 307 -20.41 5.98 8.92
N SER A 308 -19.85 4.88 9.35
CA SER A 308 -19.88 4.44 10.74
C SER A 308 -18.51 3.97 11.21
N VAL A 309 -18.25 4.10 12.52
CA VAL A 309 -16.98 3.65 13.11
C VAL A 309 -16.67 2.18 12.80
N PRO A 310 -17.61 1.23 12.88
CA PRO A 310 -17.36 -0.16 12.47
C PRO A 310 -16.96 -0.30 11.00
N ASN A 311 -17.63 0.39 10.07
CA ASN A 311 -17.32 0.32 8.66
C ASN A 311 -15.95 0.93 8.36
N GLN A 312 -15.65 2.11 8.92
CA GLN A 312 -14.33 2.74 8.76
C GLN A 312 -13.20 1.88 9.33
N ARG A 313 -13.43 1.24 10.49
CA ARG A 313 -12.47 0.28 11.04
C ARG A 313 -12.27 -0.93 10.13
N HIS A 314 -13.34 -1.42 9.51
CA HIS A 314 -13.28 -2.51 8.54
C HIS A 314 -12.44 -2.13 7.32
N TYR A 315 -12.69 -0.95 6.71
CA TYR A 315 -11.89 -0.44 5.58
C TYR A 315 -10.42 -0.36 5.94
N MET A 316 -10.10 0.23 7.10
CA MET A 316 -8.73 0.36 7.56
C MET A 316 -8.03 -0.98 7.77
N ASN A 317 -8.73 -1.97 8.34
CA ASN A 317 -8.15 -3.29 8.53
C ASN A 317 -7.83 -3.96 7.19
N LEU A 318 -8.74 -3.91 6.22
CA LEU A 318 -8.51 -4.47 4.88
C LEU A 318 -7.34 -3.79 4.16
N MET A 319 -7.29 -2.46 4.20
CA MET A 319 -6.21 -1.71 3.54
C MET A 319 -4.85 -1.97 4.20
N VAL A 320 -4.81 -2.07 5.54
CA VAL A 320 -3.57 -2.39 6.26
C VAL A 320 -3.12 -3.81 5.96
N GLU A 321 -4.04 -4.77 5.88
CA GLU A 321 -3.76 -6.15 5.49
C GLU A 321 -3.19 -6.20 4.07
N GLU A 322 -3.87 -5.57 3.10
CA GLU A 322 -3.42 -5.53 1.71
C GLU A 322 -2.07 -4.82 1.55
N ALA A 323 -1.88 -3.67 2.21
CA ALA A 323 -0.65 -2.88 2.12
C ALA A 323 0.57 -3.60 2.71
N ASN A 324 0.39 -4.39 3.77
CA ASN A 324 1.45 -5.14 4.43
C ASN A 324 1.59 -6.59 3.92
N GLN A 325 0.78 -7.01 2.96
CA GLN A 325 0.91 -8.35 2.37
C GLN A 325 2.26 -8.47 1.65
N GLU A 326 3.00 -9.52 1.95
CA GLU A 326 4.22 -9.84 1.20
C GLU A 326 3.89 -10.30 -0.22
N VAL A 327 4.56 -9.72 -1.20
CA VAL A 327 4.41 -10.02 -2.62
C VAL A 327 5.75 -10.49 -3.16
N PHE A 328 5.81 -11.72 -3.62
CA PHE A 328 7.01 -12.29 -4.23
C PHE A 328 6.95 -12.11 -5.75
N TYR A 329 8.05 -11.70 -6.35
CA TYR A 329 8.18 -11.53 -7.79
C TYR A 329 9.60 -11.90 -8.23
N VAL A 330 9.75 -12.14 -9.51
CA VAL A 330 11.08 -12.41 -10.12
C VAL A 330 11.48 -11.16 -10.88
N ASP A 331 12.66 -10.63 -10.59
CA ASP A 331 13.20 -9.45 -11.26
C ASP A 331 13.69 -9.75 -12.69
N GLY A 332 14.19 -8.71 -13.37
CA GLY A 332 14.72 -8.83 -14.75
C GLY A 332 15.96 -9.72 -14.88
N GLU A 333 16.64 -10.02 -13.77
CA GLU A 333 17.82 -10.89 -13.71
C GLU A 333 17.44 -12.34 -13.31
N GLY A 334 16.18 -12.60 -13.03
CA GLY A 334 15.67 -13.93 -12.63
C GLY A 334 15.82 -14.23 -11.14
N LEU A 335 16.11 -13.22 -10.31
CA LEU A 335 16.18 -13.37 -8.86
C LEU A 335 14.79 -13.23 -8.21
N GLU A 336 14.52 -14.08 -7.23
CA GLU A 336 13.31 -13.96 -6.43
C GLU A 336 13.46 -12.78 -5.46
N CYS A 337 12.56 -11.81 -5.61
CA CYS A 337 12.49 -10.61 -4.79
C CYS A 337 11.18 -10.57 -4.02
N MET A 338 11.18 -9.90 -2.88
CA MET A 338 10.00 -9.67 -2.06
C MET A 338 9.74 -8.17 -1.93
N THR A 339 8.47 -7.78 -2.04
CA THR A 339 7.99 -6.45 -1.74
C THR A 339 6.68 -6.52 -0.95
N TYR A 340 6.04 -5.39 -0.72
CA TYR A 340 4.77 -5.31 -0.01
C TYR A 340 3.64 -4.92 -0.95
N GLY A 341 2.41 -5.31 -0.61
CA GLY A 341 1.21 -5.04 -1.40
C GLY A 341 0.98 -3.57 -1.69
N VAL A 342 1.44 -2.67 -0.83
CA VAL A 342 1.36 -1.22 -1.03
C VAL A 342 2.06 -0.76 -2.32
N THR A 343 3.05 -1.50 -2.83
CA THR A 343 3.74 -1.16 -4.09
C THR A 343 2.90 -1.40 -5.34
N LYS A 344 1.72 -2.02 -5.21
CA LYS A 344 0.73 -2.11 -6.29
C LYS A 344 -0.03 -0.80 -6.50
N ILE A 345 0.01 0.12 -5.52
CA ILE A 345 -0.72 1.39 -5.57
C ILE A 345 0.09 2.39 -6.39
N ARG A 346 -0.50 2.88 -7.49
CA ARG A 346 0.10 3.87 -8.40
C ARG A 346 -0.40 5.30 -8.16
N ASP A 347 -1.40 5.49 -7.29
CA ASP A 347 -1.91 6.80 -6.90
C ASP A 347 -1.04 7.42 -5.79
N ILE A 348 -0.18 8.36 -6.16
CA ILE A 348 0.74 9.05 -5.24
C ILE A 348 -0.02 9.78 -4.13
N MET A 349 -1.19 10.34 -4.43
CA MET A 349 -1.94 11.07 -3.41
C MET A 349 -2.63 10.13 -2.42
N LEU A 350 -3.06 8.95 -2.83
CA LEU A 350 -3.52 7.90 -1.92
C LEU A 350 -2.37 7.44 -1.00
N LEU A 351 -1.16 7.24 -1.53
CA LEU A 351 0.02 6.93 -0.73
C LEU A 351 0.34 8.06 0.27
N THR A 352 0.16 9.32 -0.14
CA THR A 352 0.32 10.49 0.73
C THR A 352 -0.71 10.49 1.87
N GLU A 353 -1.99 10.21 1.57
CA GLU A 353 -3.02 10.06 2.59
C GLU A 353 -2.69 8.91 3.55
N MET A 354 -2.25 7.74 3.04
CA MET A 354 -1.83 6.60 3.86
C MET A 354 -0.66 6.96 4.78
N SER A 355 0.33 7.71 4.29
CA SER A 355 1.47 8.15 5.11
C SER A 355 1.07 9.09 6.23
N ASN A 356 0.06 9.92 6.02
CA ASN A 356 -0.41 10.90 7.00
C ASN A 356 -1.52 10.36 7.93
N TYR A 357 -2.00 9.14 7.70
CA TYR A 357 -3.10 8.58 8.47
C TYR A 357 -2.66 8.17 9.88
N LYS A 358 -3.08 8.92 10.89
CA LYS A 358 -2.66 8.72 12.29
C LYS A 358 -3.52 7.72 13.09
N GLY A 359 -4.42 6.98 12.43
CA GLY A 359 -5.18 5.90 13.07
C GLY A 359 -6.17 6.30 14.16
N LYS A 360 -6.33 7.56 14.46
CA LYS A 360 -7.33 8.06 15.39
C LYS A 360 -8.65 8.22 14.65
N VAL A 361 -9.55 7.26 14.83
CA VAL A 361 -10.96 7.57 14.78
C VAL A 361 -11.19 8.46 15.99
N ALA A 362 -11.08 9.76 15.81
CA ALA A 362 -11.37 10.71 16.88
C ALA A 362 -12.81 10.49 17.31
N GLY A 363 -13.06 10.44 18.60
CA GLY A 363 -14.40 10.25 19.14
C GLY A 363 -15.42 11.34 18.75
N ASN A 364 -14.99 12.35 17.99
CA ASN A 364 -15.79 13.45 17.46
C ASN A 364 -15.66 13.64 15.94
N GLY A 365 -15.17 12.65 15.18
CA GLY A 365 -15.25 12.65 13.71
C GLY A 365 -14.38 13.69 12.98
N VAL A 366 -13.49 14.39 13.66
CA VAL A 366 -12.60 15.38 13.02
C VAL A 366 -11.27 14.70 12.73
N HIS A 367 -11.06 14.34 11.47
CA HIS A 367 -9.74 14.01 10.94
C HIS A 367 -9.01 15.32 10.60
N ASP A 368 -7.76 15.46 11.04
CA ASP A 368 -6.91 16.60 10.71
C ASP A 368 -6.40 16.55 9.24
N GLY A 369 -7.21 16.08 8.30
CA GLY A 369 -6.85 15.98 6.88
C GLY A 369 -7.96 15.38 6.02
N ASN A 370 -7.79 15.48 4.71
CA ASN A 370 -8.64 14.83 3.72
C ASN A 370 -8.17 13.38 3.56
N PHE A 371 -9.00 12.43 3.92
CA PHE A 371 -8.74 10.99 3.73
C PHE A 371 -9.77 10.36 2.80
N ASP A 372 -10.29 11.15 1.88
CA ASP A 372 -11.39 10.79 0.97
C ASP A 372 -10.97 9.64 0.04
N ARG A 373 -9.68 9.61 -0.41
CA ARG A 373 -9.15 8.49 -1.23
C ARG A 373 -9.03 7.20 -0.43
N ILE A 374 -8.64 7.28 0.83
CA ILE A 374 -8.62 6.12 1.74
C ILE A 374 -10.01 5.51 1.86
N ILE A 375 -11.04 6.32 2.03
CA ILE A 375 -12.42 5.84 2.17
C ILE A 375 -12.90 5.19 0.87
N SER A 376 -12.72 5.84 -0.28
CA SER A 376 -13.14 5.25 -1.55
C SER A 376 -12.39 3.95 -1.87
N TYR A 377 -11.09 3.88 -1.60
CA TYR A 377 -10.31 2.64 -1.74
C TYR A 377 -10.79 1.55 -0.77
N GLY A 378 -11.09 1.90 0.48
CA GLY A 378 -11.65 0.98 1.47
C GLY A 378 -13.00 0.40 1.04
N CYS A 379 -13.89 1.20 0.45
CA CYS A 379 -15.14 0.74 -0.14
C CYS A 379 -14.89 -0.22 -1.31
N ALA A 380 -13.95 0.10 -2.21
CA ALA A 380 -13.60 -0.77 -3.33
C ALA A 380 -13.05 -2.13 -2.87
N LEU A 381 -12.11 -2.14 -1.91
CA LEU A 381 -11.58 -3.37 -1.33
C LEU A 381 -12.65 -4.20 -0.61
N THR A 382 -13.53 -3.54 0.15
CA THR A 382 -14.64 -4.22 0.84
C THR A 382 -15.51 -4.97 -0.16
N LEU A 383 -15.86 -4.33 -1.27
CA LEU A 383 -16.67 -4.94 -2.32
C LEU A 383 -15.90 -6.05 -3.06
N ALA A 384 -14.61 -5.86 -3.34
CA ALA A 384 -13.76 -6.85 -3.97
C ALA A 384 -13.70 -8.13 -3.12
N LYS A 385 -13.37 -8.02 -1.83
CA LYS A 385 -13.29 -9.16 -0.90
C LYS A 385 -14.65 -9.85 -0.69
N HIS A 386 -15.75 -9.08 -0.69
CA HIS A 386 -17.09 -9.66 -0.65
C HIS A 386 -17.36 -10.54 -1.89
N PHE A 387 -17.01 -10.06 -3.08
CA PHE A 387 -17.17 -10.85 -4.31
C PHE A 387 -16.23 -12.05 -4.36
N ASP A 388 -15.01 -11.95 -3.84
CA ASP A 388 -14.08 -13.07 -3.73
C ASP A 388 -14.64 -14.17 -2.82
N THR A 389 -15.32 -13.79 -1.76
CA THR A 389 -15.99 -14.73 -0.84
C THR A 389 -17.24 -15.34 -1.47
N LYS A 390 -18.04 -14.51 -2.17
CA LYS A 390 -19.32 -14.94 -2.75
C LYS A 390 -19.15 -15.85 -3.96
N TYR A 391 -18.03 -15.74 -4.67
CA TYR A 391 -17.74 -16.50 -5.90
C TYR A 391 -16.40 -17.27 -5.78
N PRO A 392 -16.28 -18.20 -4.80
CA PRO A 392 -15.00 -18.85 -4.49
C PRO A 392 -14.50 -19.82 -5.57
N ILE A 393 -15.38 -20.25 -6.50
CA ILE A 393 -15.05 -21.28 -7.53
C ILE A 393 -13.92 -20.80 -8.44
N LEU A 394 -13.92 -19.52 -8.84
CA LEU A 394 -12.85 -18.93 -9.64
C LEU A 394 -11.52 -18.90 -8.87
N ASN A 395 -11.54 -18.52 -7.60
CA ASN A 395 -10.36 -18.46 -6.75
C ASN A 395 -9.72 -19.85 -6.51
N THR A 396 -10.52 -20.91 -6.39
CA THR A 396 -10.01 -22.26 -6.13
C THR A 396 -9.27 -22.83 -7.34
N GLN A 397 -9.76 -22.58 -8.55
CA GLN A 397 -9.09 -23.00 -9.78
C GLN A 397 -7.79 -22.21 -10.02
N ILE A 398 -7.80 -20.91 -9.74
CA ILE A 398 -6.64 -20.02 -9.85
C ILE A 398 -5.53 -20.45 -8.89
N LYS A 399 -5.84 -20.62 -7.61
CA LYS A 399 -4.86 -21.07 -6.60
C LYS A 399 -4.27 -22.43 -6.93
N LYS A 400 -5.07 -23.36 -7.49
CA LYS A 400 -4.58 -24.69 -7.88
C LYS A 400 -3.61 -24.58 -9.05
N GLN A 401 -3.89 -23.75 -10.06
CA GLN A 401 -2.99 -23.54 -11.20
C GLN A 401 -1.70 -22.78 -10.79
N GLU A 402 -1.78 -21.82 -9.87
CA GLU A 402 -0.59 -21.16 -9.32
C GLU A 402 0.31 -22.12 -8.55
N VAL A 403 -0.27 -22.97 -7.69
CA VAL A 403 0.48 -24.02 -6.97
C VAL A 403 1.11 -25.01 -7.94
N ASP A 404 0.37 -25.45 -8.95
CA ASP A 404 0.90 -26.35 -9.97
C ASP A 404 2.02 -25.68 -10.78
N ASN A 405 1.87 -24.40 -11.16
CA ASN A 405 2.90 -23.65 -11.86
C ASN A 405 4.13 -23.37 -11.00
N GLN A 406 3.97 -23.09 -9.71
CA GLN A 406 5.09 -22.95 -8.76
C GLN A 406 5.82 -24.28 -8.56
N LEU A 407 5.09 -25.40 -8.45
CA LEU A 407 5.69 -26.74 -8.39
C LEU A 407 6.49 -27.06 -9.64
N PHE A 408 5.96 -26.76 -10.83
CA PHE A 408 6.68 -26.96 -12.09
C PHE A 408 7.87 -26.03 -12.26
N LYS A 409 7.81 -24.78 -11.74
CA LYS A 409 8.95 -23.87 -11.69
C LYS A 409 10.03 -24.37 -10.73
N GLN A 410 9.66 -24.84 -9.56
CA GLN A 410 10.62 -25.44 -8.58
C GLN A 410 11.32 -26.69 -9.16
N ILE A 411 10.59 -27.54 -9.88
CA ILE A 411 11.19 -28.73 -10.51
C ILE A 411 12.20 -28.33 -11.61
N LYS A 412 12.00 -27.19 -12.30
CA LYS A 412 12.98 -26.67 -13.28
C LYS A 412 14.20 -26.05 -12.62
N THR A 413 14.11 -25.60 -11.38
CA THR A 413 15.20 -24.90 -10.67
C THR A 413 16.11 -25.85 -9.89
N ILE A 414 15.70 -27.08 -9.64
CA ILE A 414 16.41 -28.06 -8.77
C ILE A 414 17.43 -28.87 -9.51
N ILE A 415 18.12 -28.43 -10.53
CA ILE A 415 19.28 -29.20 -10.98
C ILE A 415 20.43 -28.28 -11.44
N LYS A 416 20.94 -27.48 -10.51
CA LYS A 416 22.33 -27.01 -10.56
C LYS A 416 23.07 -27.59 -9.37
N THR A 417 23.68 -28.75 -9.54
CA THR A 417 24.63 -29.27 -8.56
C THR A 417 26.06 -28.77 -8.89
N PRO A 418 26.97 -28.70 -7.91
CA PRO A 418 28.37 -28.31 -8.12
C PRO A 418 29.14 -29.19 -9.12
N PHE A 419 28.56 -30.29 -9.55
CA PHE A 419 29.16 -31.26 -10.49
C PHE A 419 28.58 -31.22 -11.92
N GLY A 420 27.87 -30.16 -12.29
CA GLY A 420 27.32 -29.99 -13.63
C GLY A 420 25.78 -30.12 -13.67
N THR A 421 25.20 -29.58 -14.73
CA THR A 421 23.77 -29.63 -14.98
C THR A 421 23.34 -31.06 -15.35
N PHE A 422 22.80 -31.82 -14.43
CA PHE A 422 22.07 -33.03 -14.77
C PHE A 422 20.68 -32.62 -15.30
N GLY A 423 20.45 -32.71 -16.60
CA GLY A 423 19.15 -32.44 -17.19
C GLY A 423 19.14 -31.77 -18.56
N GLY A 424 20.29 -31.68 -19.24
CA GLY A 424 20.36 -31.28 -20.66
C GLY A 424 20.02 -32.41 -21.64
N GLY A 425 19.43 -33.50 -21.19
CA GLY A 425 18.91 -34.57 -22.04
C GLY A 425 17.55 -34.14 -22.57
N LYS A 426 17.38 -34.17 -23.91
CA LYS A 426 16.05 -34.17 -24.55
C LYS A 426 15.18 -35.14 -23.76
N THR A 427 14.21 -34.61 -23.02
CA THR A 427 13.16 -35.44 -22.42
C THR A 427 12.45 -36.13 -23.56
N ASN A 428 12.74 -37.42 -23.74
CA ASN A 428 11.90 -38.26 -24.56
C ASN A 428 10.51 -38.19 -23.92
N SER A 429 9.55 -37.58 -24.64
CA SER A 429 8.16 -37.47 -24.29
C SER A 429 7.43 -38.83 -24.12
N ASN A 430 8.15 -39.91 -24.05
CA ASN A 430 7.65 -41.29 -23.99
C ASN A 430 7.76 -41.92 -22.59
N ILE A 431 8.13 -41.21 -21.52
CA ILE A 431 8.18 -41.82 -20.18
C ILE A 431 6.81 -41.76 -19.48
N PHE A 432 5.96 -40.86 -19.88
CA PHE A 432 4.53 -40.96 -19.52
C PHE A 432 3.79 -41.35 -20.78
N GLY A 433 3.47 -42.66 -20.88
CA GLY A 433 2.69 -43.21 -21.97
C GLY A 433 1.40 -42.43 -22.14
N THR A 434 1.36 -41.54 -23.11
CA THR A 434 0.11 -41.14 -23.72
C THR A 434 -0.34 -42.29 -24.58
N GLU A 435 -0.94 -43.33 -23.98
CA GLU A 435 -1.89 -44.15 -24.70
C GLU A 435 -2.90 -43.15 -25.27
N LYS A 436 -2.99 -43.13 -26.60
CA LYS A 436 -4.08 -42.53 -27.34
C LYS A 436 -5.37 -43.31 -27.01
N GLY A 437 -5.90 -43.06 -25.81
CA GLY A 437 -7.26 -43.43 -25.45
C GLY A 437 -8.19 -42.59 -26.31
N LYS A 438 -8.85 -43.28 -27.27
CA LYS A 438 -9.98 -42.74 -28.01
C LYS A 438 -10.94 -42.11 -26.99
N SER A 439 -11.13 -40.81 -27.04
CA SER A 439 -12.10 -40.09 -26.21
C SER A 439 -13.49 -40.54 -26.62
N ASN A 440 -14.10 -41.40 -25.84
CA ASN A 440 -15.54 -41.68 -25.90
C ASN A 440 -16.26 -40.45 -25.27
N LEU A 441 -16.29 -39.37 -25.99
CA LEU A 441 -17.17 -38.24 -25.66
C LEU A 441 -18.57 -38.61 -26.20
N PRO A 442 -19.61 -38.45 -25.36
CA PRO A 442 -20.99 -38.68 -25.78
C PRO A 442 -21.36 -37.78 -26.97
N ARG A 443 -22.20 -38.33 -27.87
CA ARG A 443 -22.58 -37.73 -29.16
C ARG A 443 -23.27 -36.35 -29.08
N TRP A 444 -23.62 -35.90 -27.86
CA TRP A 444 -24.25 -34.59 -27.59
C TRP A 444 -23.25 -33.47 -27.24
N MET A 445 -21.94 -33.76 -27.17
CA MET A 445 -20.86 -32.79 -26.96
C MET A 445 -20.02 -32.55 -28.24
N ARG A 446 -20.54 -32.92 -29.42
CA ARG A 446 -19.90 -32.61 -30.71
C ARG A 446 -20.53 -31.40 -31.35
#